data_79018947b29b255bbcd62207d7d079e3
#
_entry.id   79018947b29b255bbcd62207d7d079e3
#
_cell.length_a   1.000
_cell.length_b   1.000
_cell.length_c   1.000
_cell.angle_alpha   90.00
_cell.angle_beta   90.00
_cell.angle_gamma   90.00
#
_symmetry.space_group_name_H-M   'P 1'
#
loop_
_entity.id
_entity.type
_entity.pdbx_description
1 polymer ?
#
loop_
_entity_poly.entity_id
_entity_poly.type
_entity_poly.pdbx_seq_one_letter_code
_entity_poly.pdbx_strand_id
1 'polypeptide(L)'
;MNKIYFRLVYNRKKKLNKSGNALIQVEAYRNRKKVYISTGIYVNPQQWDNRHNRIIQHPHSEELNRMLEEFILQLQWEELKSWKRGVHINLSAFKTISRQNDTEKMTFLSFGRNWVEHSLRKDATKKNLLTTLDLLNNFRSSIEFEDITYSFLLEFEDFMRQKMYETNTIAKHMRQLRTFVNEAIKRGYIQPD
;
A
#
# COMPACT_ATOMS: atom_id res chain seq x y z
N MET A 1 -23.65 0.83 -21.94
CA MET A 1 -22.90 0.76 -20.67
C MET A 1 -22.17 2.08 -20.49
N ASN A 2 -22.40 2.83 -19.39
CA ASN A 2 -21.79 4.16 -19.23
C ASN A 2 -20.43 4.03 -18.54
N LYS A 3 -19.39 4.44 -19.26
CA LYS A 3 -18.00 4.51 -18.81
C LYS A 3 -17.87 5.47 -17.61
N ILE A 4 -16.96 5.16 -16.69
CA ILE A 4 -16.59 6.08 -15.62
C ILE A 4 -15.54 7.07 -16.17
N TYR A 5 -15.74 8.35 -15.89
CA TYR A 5 -14.79 9.41 -16.24
C TYR A 5 -13.97 9.77 -15.00
N PHE A 6 -12.65 9.79 -15.16
CA PHE A 6 -11.71 10.14 -14.10
C PHE A 6 -11.00 11.44 -14.47
N ARG A 7 -10.92 12.39 -13.53
CA ARG A 7 -10.15 13.61 -13.70
C ARG A 7 -9.51 14.07 -12.40
N LEU A 8 -8.40 14.76 -12.50
CA LEU A 8 -7.75 15.37 -11.35
C LEU A 8 -8.52 16.62 -10.90
N VAL A 9 -8.60 16.79 -9.58
CA VAL A 9 -9.22 17.96 -8.92
C VAL A 9 -8.31 18.40 -7.78
N TYR A 10 -7.81 19.62 -7.86
CA TYR A 10 -6.99 20.22 -6.82
C TYR A 10 -7.82 21.01 -5.84
N ASN A 11 -7.46 20.94 -4.55
CA ASN A 11 -8.03 21.75 -3.47
C ASN A 11 -9.56 21.88 -3.47
N ARG A 12 -10.28 20.78 -3.69
CA ARG A 12 -11.75 20.77 -3.73
C ARG A 12 -12.40 21.40 -2.49
N LYS A 13 -11.78 21.22 -1.31
CA LYS A 13 -12.31 21.73 -0.03
C LYS A 13 -11.97 23.20 0.21
N LYS A 14 -11.21 23.84 -0.67
CA LYS A 14 -10.70 25.22 -0.53
C LYS A 14 -9.99 25.45 0.80
N LYS A 15 -9.23 24.47 1.29
CA LYS A 15 -8.47 24.50 2.54
C LYS A 15 -7.05 24.02 2.30
N LEU A 16 -6.09 24.75 2.86
CA LEU A 16 -4.70 24.33 2.90
C LEU A 16 -4.41 23.63 4.24
N ASN A 17 -3.46 22.71 4.22
CA ASN A 17 -2.93 22.12 5.44
C ASN A 17 -1.97 23.09 6.18
N LYS A 18 -1.42 22.68 7.32
CA LYS A 18 -0.49 23.49 8.12
C LYS A 18 0.78 23.92 7.35
N SER A 19 1.15 23.17 6.32
CA SER A 19 2.32 23.45 5.45
C SER A 19 1.95 24.29 4.21
N GLY A 20 0.74 24.84 4.12
CA GLY A 20 0.31 25.63 2.97
C GLY A 20 -0.01 24.84 1.71
N ASN A 21 -0.14 23.53 1.80
CA ASN A 21 -0.40 22.64 0.67
C ASN A 21 -1.85 22.14 0.66
N ALA A 22 -2.36 21.83 -0.52
CA ALA A 22 -3.68 21.24 -0.70
C ALA A 22 -3.62 19.89 -1.42
N LEU A 23 -4.59 19.05 -1.11
CA LEU A 23 -4.70 17.69 -1.64
C LEU A 23 -5.16 17.70 -3.11
N ILE A 24 -4.49 16.88 -3.92
CA ILE A 24 -4.96 16.48 -5.24
C ILE A 24 -5.86 15.25 -5.08
N GLN A 25 -7.02 15.25 -5.71
CA GLN A 25 -7.97 14.13 -5.71
C GLN A 25 -8.30 13.70 -7.14
N VAL A 26 -8.73 12.48 -7.32
CA VAL A 26 -9.38 12.04 -8.57
C VAL A 26 -10.89 12.09 -8.37
N GLU A 27 -11.59 12.84 -9.23
CA GLU A 27 -13.04 12.78 -9.35
C GLU A 27 -13.41 11.61 -10.28
N ALA A 28 -14.15 10.62 -9.79
CA ALA A 28 -14.78 9.58 -10.58
C ALA A 28 -16.24 9.95 -10.79
N TYR A 29 -16.67 10.06 -12.06
CA TYR A 29 -18.01 10.49 -12.45
C TYR A 29 -18.70 9.47 -13.34
N ARG A 30 -19.94 9.10 -13.00
CA ARG A 30 -20.84 8.26 -13.81
C ARG A 30 -22.30 8.53 -13.44
N ASN A 31 -23.19 8.65 -14.44
CA ASN A 31 -24.63 8.78 -14.24
C ASN A 31 -25.02 9.88 -13.23
N ARG A 32 -24.49 11.09 -13.37
CA ARG A 32 -24.73 12.24 -12.49
C ARG A 32 -24.26 12.06 -11.04
N LYS A 33 -23.58 10.95 -10.72
CA LYS A 33 -22.98 10.69 -9.41
C LYS A 33 -21.47 10.94 -9.46
N LYS A 34 -20.94 11.50 -8.39
CA LYS A 34 -19.51 11.81 -8.25
C LYS A 34 -18.96 11.21 -6.96
N VAL A 35 -17.74 10.71 -7.04
CA VAL A 35 -16.94 10.28 -5.90
C VAL A 35 -15.56 10.88 -6.03
N TYR A 36 -14.99 11.35 -4.91
CA TYR A 36 -13.65 11.90 -4.85
C TYR A 36 -12.73 10.93 -4.12
N ILE A 37 -11.62 10.61 -4.76
CA ILE A 37 -10.64 9.62 -4.34
C ILE A 37 -9.37 10.38 -3.99
N SER A 38 -8.79 10.16 -2.81
CA SER A 38 -7.53 10.78 -2.40
C SER A 38 -6.38 10.18 -3.22
N THR A 39 -5.43 11.02 -3.61
CA THR A 39 -4.16 10.56 -4.21
C THR A 39 -3.02 10.54 -3.18
N GLY A 40 -3.25 11.08 -1.96
CA GLY A 40 -2.19 11.28 -0.98
C GLY A 40 -1.20 12.40 -1.33
N ILE A 41 -1.29 12.99 -2.52
CA ILE A 41 -0.34 14.02 -3.00
C ILE A 41 -0.86 15.40 -2.64
N TYR A 42 -0.01 16.17 -1.95
CA TYR A 42 -0.26 17.55 -1.53
C TYR A 42 0.77 18.47 -2.17
N VAL A 43 0.31 19.55 -2.80
CA VAL A 43 1.17 20.57 -3.40
C VAL A 43 0.71 21.98 -3.04
N ASN A 44 1.62 22.94 -3.15
CA ASN A 44 1.32 24.36 -2.95
C ASN A 44 0.43 24.87 -4.12
N PRO A 45 -0.46 25.85 -3.89
CA PRO A 45 -1.27 26.46 -4.95
C PRO A 45 -0.47 26.96 -6.17
N GLN A 46 0.75 27.47 -5.96
CA GLN A 46 1.63 27.92 -7.05
C GLN A 46 2.19 26.76 -7.89
N GLN A 47 2.17 25.56 -7.35
CA GLN A 47 2.67 24.35 -8.01
C GLN A 47 1.58 23.58 -8.77
N TRP A 48 0.38 24.14 -8.88
CA TRP A 48 -0.72 23.51 -9.60
C TRP A 48 -1.22 24.36 -10.77
N ASP A 49 -1.18 23.78 -11.96
CA ASP A 49 -1.77 24.37 -13.16
C ASP A 49 -3.21 23.89 -13.34
N ASN A 50 -4.16 24.78 -13.08
CA ASN A 50 -5.60 24.50 -13.25
C ASN A 50 -6.00 24.29 -14.71
N ARG A 51 -5.27 24.86 -15.68
CA ARG A 51 -5.59 24.77 -17.09
C ARG A 51 -5.29 23.37 -17.64
N HIS A 52 -4.15 22.83 -17.26
CA HIS A 52 -3.70 21.53 -17.73
C HIS A 52 -3.87 20.41 -16.69
N ASN A 53 -4.37 20.73 -15.48
CA ASN A 53 -4.57 19.79 -14.37
C ASN A 53 -3.30 18.99 -14.06
N ARG A 54 -2.18 19.67 -13.90
CA ARG A 54 -0.87 19.08 -13.65
C ARG A 54 -0.05 19.87 -12.63
N ILE A 55 0.90 19.18 -12.03
CA ILE A 55 1.89 19.80 -11.12
C ILE A 55 2.96 20.49 -11.96
N ILE A 56 3.29 21.73 -11.59
CA ILE A 56 4.33 22.55 -12.17
C ILE A 56 5.24 23.11 -11.06
N GLN A 57 6.45 23.56 -11.41
CA GLN A 57 7.37 24.26 -10.50
C GLN A 57 7.67 23.49 -9.18
N HIS A 58 7.47 22.19 -9.16
CA HIS A 58 7.89 21.32 -8.08
C HIS A 58 9.18 20.56 -8.48
N PRO A 59 10.18 20.36 -7.59
CA PRO A 59 11.43 19.64 -7.94
C PRO A 59 11.18 18.27 -8.57
N HIS A 60 10.12 17.57 -8.16
CA HIS A 60 9.69 16.27 -8.67
C HIS A 60 8.37 16.36 -9.45
N SER A 61 8.16 17.44 -10.23
CA SER A 61 6.89 17.63 -10.93
C SER A 61 6.59 16.54 -11.95
N GLU A 62 7.59 16.04 -12.66
CA GLU A 62 7.41 14.99 -13.66
C GLU A 62 7.08 13.64 -13.04
N GLU A 63 7.78 13.25 -11.98
CA GLU A 63 7.55 12.01 -11.25
C GLU A 63 6.16 12.01 -10.59
N LEU A 64 5.79 13.13 -9.96
CA LEU A 64 4.48 13.27 -9.33
C LEU A 64 3.33 13.24 -10.36
N ASN A 65 3.51 13.88 -11.52
CA ASN A 65 2.52 13.80 -12.60
C ASN A 65 2.39 12.37 -13.12
N ARG A 66 3.51 11.66 -13.30
CA ARG A 66 3.50 10.24 -13.69
C ARG A 66 2.74 9.38 -12.66
N MET A 67 3.01 9.57 -11.37
CA MET A 67 2.28 8.87 -10.30
C MET A 67 0.76 9.14 -10.36
N LEU A 68 0.34 10.37 -10.65
CA LEU A 68 -1.07 10.72 -10.81
C LEU A 68 -1.70 10.04 -12.02
N GLU A 69 -0.99 9.96 -13.15
CA GLU A 69 -1.43 9.26 -14.35
C GLU A 69 -1.55 7.75 -14.10
N GLU A 70 -0.55 7.14 -13.49
CA GLU A 70 -0.57 5.72 -13.09
C GLU A 70 -1.73 5.40 -12.15
N PHE A 71 -2.00 6.29 -11.19
CA PHE A 71 -3.14 6.15 -10.29
C PHE A 71 -4.48 6.16 -11.04
N ILE A 72 -4.66 7.06 -12.03
CA ILE A 72 -5.85 7.06 -12.88
C ILE A 72 -5.94 5.79 -13.71
N LEU A 73 -4.84 5.33 -14.31
CA LEU A 73 -4.78 4.09 -15.07
C LEU A 73 -5.18 2.88 -14.21
N GLN A 74 -4.73 2.83 -12.96
CA GLN A 74 -5.10 1.78 -12.02
C GLN A 74 -6.62 1.77 -11.76
N LEU A 75 -7.25 2.93 -11.55
CA LEU A 75 -8.70 3.04 -11.36
C LEU A 75 -9.47 2.60 -12.62
N GLN A 76 -8.99 2.97 -13.80
CA GLN A 76 -9.58 2.53 -15.08
C GLN A 76 -9.43 1.01 -15.26
N TRP A 77 -8.33 0.44 -14.83
CA TRP A 77 -8.08 -0.99 -14.87
C TRP A 77 -9.04 -1.78 -13.95
N GLU A 78 -9.31 -1.26 -12.76
CA GLU A 78 -10.30 -1.85 -11.85
C GLU A 78 -11.72 -1.79 -12.43
N GLU A 79 -12.09 -0.70 -13.11
CA GLU A 79 -13.35 -0.63 -13.87
C GLU A 79 -13.41 -1.71 -14.95
N LEU A 80 -12.35 -1.85 -15.74
CA LEU A 80 -12.25 -2.82 -16.82
C LEU A 80 -12.30 -4.28 -16.31
N LYS A 81 -11.62 -4.59 -15.21
CA LYS A 81 -11.69 -5.90 -14.56
C LYS A 81 -13.12 -6.24 -14.12
N SER A 82 -13.80 -5.28 -13.50
CA SER A 82 -15.19 -5.46 -13.08
C SER A 82 -16.12 -5.68 -14.26
N TRP A 83 -15.94 -4.92 -15.33
CA TRP A 83 -16.67 -5.10 -16.57
C TRP A 83 -16.47 -6.49 -17.18
N LYS A 84 -15.21 -6.97 -17.23
CA LYS A 84 -14.85 -8.31 -17.75
C LYS A 84 -15.51 -9.44 -16.94
N ARG A 85 -15.74 -9.21 -15.63
CA ARG A 85 -16.46 -10.16 -14.75
C ARG A 85 -17.97 -10.05 -14.81
N GLY A 86 -18.53 -9.15 -15.64
CA GLY A 86 -19.98 -8.89 -15.73
C GLY A 86 -20.55 -8.14 -14.52
N VAL A 87 -19.70 -7.60 -13.64
CA VAL A 87 -20.10 -6.91 -12.41
C VAL A 87 -19.96 -5.40 -12.59
N HIS A 88 -21.00 -4.64 -12.20
CA HIS A 88 -20.92 -3.18 -12.19
C HIS A 88 -20.26 -2.69 -10.91
N ILE A 89 -19.05 -2.11 -11.04
CA ILE A 89 -18.38 -1.49 -9.90
C ILE A 89 -19.18 -0.28 -9.39
N ASN A 90 -19.38 -0.20 -8.08
CA ASN A 90 -19.95 0.97 -7.45
C ASN A 90 -18.86 2.06 -7.33
N LEU A 91 -19.21 3.33 -7.62
CA LEU A 91 -18.25 4.44 -7.46
C LEU A 91 -17.68 4.54 -6.05
N SER A 92 -18.44 4.16 -5.02
CA SER A 92 -17.93 4.15 -3.64
C SER A 92 -16.83 3.13 -3.39
N ALA A 93 -16.75 2.05 -4.16
CA ALA A 93 -15.70 1.04 -4.04
C ALA A 93 -14.31 1.62 -4.34
N PHE A 94 -14.21 2.63 -5.21
CA PHE A 94 -12.94 3.32 -5.48
C PHE A 94 -12.38 4.06 -4.26
N LYS A 95 -13.21 4.48 -3.29
CA LYS A 95 -12.72 5.05 -2.04
C LYS A 95 -12.01 4.01 -1.16
N THR A 96 -12.45 2.77 -1.22
CA THR A 96 -11.81 1.67 -0.47
C THR A 96 -10.49 1.29 -1.13
N ILE A 97 -10.45 1.25 -2.46
CA ILE A 97 -9.23 0.99 -3.24
C ILE A 97 -8.16 2.06 -2.93
N SER A 98 -8.56 3.34 -2.89
CA SER A 98 -7.65 4.43 -2.52
C SER A 98 -7.18 4.35 -1.07
N ARG A 99 -8.05 4.01 -0.13
CA ARG A 99 -7.65 3.82 1.27
C ARG A 99 -6.70 2.66 1.46
N GLN A 100 -6.83 1.61 0.66
CA GLN A 100 -5.86 0.51 0.63
C GLN A 100 -4.49 0.98 0.11
N ASN A 101 -4.46 1.89 -0.85
CA ASN A 101 -3.23 2.50 -1.35
C ASN A 101 -2.65 3.58 -0.40
N ASP A 102 -3.49 4.31 0.35
CA ASP A 102 -3.05 5.34 1.33
C ASP A 102 -2.68 4.74 2.71
N THR A 103 -3.18 3.55 3.03
CA THR A 103 -2.92 2.85 4.31
C THR A 103 -1.90 1.74 4.19
N GLU A 104 -1.49 1.39 2.98
CA GLU A 104 -0.49 0.36 2.76
C GLU A 104 0.67 0.91 1.87
N LYS A 105 1.56 1.70 2.46
CA LYS A 105 2.95 1.33 2.32
C LYS A 105 2.95 -0.16 2.67
N MET A 106 3.21 -1.00 1.67
CA MET A 106 3.19 -2.45 1.88
C MET A 106 4.24 -2.77 2.95
N THR A 107 3.80 -2.84 4.21
CA THR A 107 4.66 -3.20 5.32
C THR A 107 5.10 -4.65 5.17
N PHE A 108 6.19 -5.03 5.77
CA PHE A 108 6.67 -6.41 5.77
C PHE A 108 5.60 -7.39 6.28
N LEU A 109 4.79 -6.96 7.27
CA LEU A 109 3.71 -7.78 7.84
C LEU A 109 2.56 -7.97 6.85
N SER A 110 2.10 -6.90 6.18
CA SER A 110 1.02 -6.98 5.18
C SER A 110 1.42 -7.80 3.97
N PHE A 111 2.67 -7.63 3.51
CA PHE A 111 3.29 -8.46 2.48
C PHE A 111 3.27 -9.94 2.86
N GLY A 112 3.75 -10.27 4.07
CA GLY A 112 3.81 -11.65 4.56
C GLY A 112 2.43 -12.31 4.60
N ARG A 113 1.40 -11.62 5.13
CA ARG A 113 0.01 -12.11 5.18
C ARG A 113 -0.55 -12.36 3.78
N ASN A 114 -0.43 -11.39 2.89
CA ASN A 114 -0.88 -11.50 1.50
C ASN A 114 -0.21 -12.69 0.79
N TRP A 115 1.11 -12.83 0.95
CA TRP A 115 1.85 -13.94 0.34
C TRP A 115 1.40 -15.31 0.87
N VAL A 116 1.19 -15.45 2.18
CA VAL A 116 0.72 -16.72 2.78
C VAL A 116 -0.67 -17.07 2.24
N GLU A 117 -1.59 -16.10 2.19
CA GLU A 117 -2.97 -16.29 1.73
C GLU A 117 -3.02 -16.84 0.30
N HIS A 118 -2.24 -16.23 -0.61
CA HIS A 118 -2.22 -16.61 -2.03
C HIS A 118 -1.24 -17.77 -2.37
N SER A 119 -0.54 -18.31 -1.37
CA SER A 119 0.38 -19.44 -1.59
C SER A 119 -0.37 -20.77 -1.79
N LEU A 120 0.21 -21.67 -2.59
CA LEU A 120 -0.31 -23.04 -2.79
C LEU A 120 0.08 -24.00 -1.66
N ARG A 121 0.48 -23.49 -0.49
CA ARG A 121 0.93 -24.29 0.66
C ARG A 121 -0.26 -24.93 1.37
N LYS A 122 -0.01 -26.05 2.05
CA LYS A 122 -1.01 -26.74 2.89
C LYS A 122 -1.44 -25.81 4.05
N ASP A 123 -2.70 -25.91 4.47
CA ASP A 123 -3.30 -25.07 5.52
C ASP A 123 -2.53 -25.09 6.84
N ALA A 124 -2.03 -26.25 7.25
CA ALA A 124 -1.17 -26.37 8.44
C ALA A 124 0.12 -25.53 8.32
N THR A 125 0.73 -25.47 7.12
CA THR A 125 1.90 -24.64 6.86
C THR A 125 1.53 -23.15 6.86
N LYS A 126 0.42 -22.79 6.25
CA LYS A 126 -0.10 -21.42 6.27
C LYS A 126 -0.34 -20.94 7.70
N LYS A 127 -1.01 -21.76 8.52
CA LYS A 127 -1.27 -21.46 9.93
C LYS A 127 0.03 -21.21 10.71
N ASN A 128 1.03 -22.05 10.52
CA ASN A 128 2.33 -21.87 11.17
C ASN A 128 3.03 -20.56 10.75
N LEU A 129 2.99 -20.21 9.47
CA LEU A 129 3.56 -18.96 8.95
C LEU A 129 2.82 -17.74 9.51
N LEU A 130 1.48 -17.78 9.56
CA LEU A 130 0.67 -16.70 10.15
C LEU A 130 0.98 -16.52 11.64
N THR A 131 1.17 -17.59 12.41
CA THR A 131 1.59 -17.50 13.82
C THR A 131 2.91 -16.73 13.99
N THR A 132 3.86 -16.87 13.04
CA THR A 132 5.11 -16.09 13.08
C THR A 132 4.88 -14.61 12.76
N LEU A 133 3.99 -14.30 11.81
CA LEU A 133 3.61 -12.92 11.52
C LEU A 133 2.87 -12.26 12.68
N ASP A 134 2.03 -13.01 13.41
CA ASP A 134 1.37 -12.52 14.61
C ASP A 134 2.37 -12.26 15.74
N LEU A 135 3.36 -13.13 15.89
CA LEU A 135 4.45 -12.91 16.85
C LEU A 135 5.29 -11.69 16.50
N LEU A 136 5.62 -11.48 15.22
CA LEU A 136 6.31 -10.28 14.73
C LEU A 136 5.47 -9.02 14.98
N ASN A 137 4.17 -9.08 14.74
CA ASN A 137 3.25 -7.96 15.02
C ASN A 137 3.18 -7.62 16.52
N ASN A 138 3.26 -8.63 17.39
CA ASN A 138 3.33 -8.43 18.85
C ASN A 138 4.68 -7.84 19.30
N PHE A 139 5.75 -8.11 18.57
CA PHE A 139 7.07 -7.52 18.81
C PHE A 139 7.11 -6.06 18.35
N ARG A 140 6.64 -5.79 17.10
CA ARG A 140 6.57 -4.44 16.54
C ARG A 140 5.39 -4.35 15.57
N SER A 141 4.45 -3.45 15.83
CA SER A 141 3.18 -3.34 15.10
C SER A 141 3.33 -2.79 13.67
N SER A 142 4.39 -2.04 13.39
CA SER A 142 4.75 -1.59 12.04
C SER A 142 6.20 -2.00 11.78
N ILE A 143 6.40 -2.79 10.74
CA ILE A 143 7.71 -3.26 10.28
C ILE A 143 7.79 -2.96 8.78
N GLU A 144 8.66 -2.03 8.43
CA GLU A 144 8.98 -1.73 7.03
C GLU A 144 10.05 -2.73 6.52
N PHE A 145 10.28 -2.80 5.20
CA PHE A 145 11.28 -3.71 4.65
C PHE A 145 12.71 -3.31 5.05
N GLU A 146 12.94 -2.02 5.19
CA GLU A 146 14.22 -1.43 5.60
C GLU A 146 14.55 -1.69 7.09
N ASP A 147 13.54 -1.99 7.90
CA ASP A 147 13.73 -2.34 9.31
C ASP A 147 14.39 -3.72 9.49
N ILE A 148 14.31 -4.61 8.49
CA ILE A 148 14.81 -5.99 8.55
C ILE A 148 16.34 -6.01 8.46
N THR A 149 16.99 -5.60 9.51
CA THR A 149 18.44 -5.58 9.67
C THR A 149 18.91 -6.71 10.58
N TYR A 150 20.23 -6.91 10.66
CA TYR A 150 20.80 -7.86 11.61
C TYR A 150 20.44 -7.51 13.07
N SER A 151 20.47 -6.22 13.43
CA SER A 151 20.03 -5.75 14.77
C SER A 151 18.58 -6.12 15.05
N PHE A 152 17.68 -5.94 14.08
CA PHE A 152 16.28 -6.34 14.21
C PHE A 152 16.14 -7.85 14.50
N LEU A 153 16.94 -8.69 13.83
CA LEU A 153 16.89 -10.15 14.06
C LEU A 153 17.33 -10.50 15.50
N LEU A 154 18.37 -9.84 16.03
CA LEU A 154 18.82 -10.02 17.41
C LEU A 154 17.75 -9.56 18.40
N GLU A 155 17.19 -8.36 18.21
CA GLU A 155 16.13 -7.82 19.07
C GLU A 155 14.88 -8.74 19.08
N PHE A 156 14.52 -9.30 17.94
CA PHE A 156 13.40 -10.25 17.86
C PHE A 156 13.71 -11.57 18.55
N GLU A 157 14.93 -12.07 18.45
CA GLU A 157 15.37 -13.26 19.20
C GLU A 157 15.33 -13.00 20.71
N ASP A 158 15.86 -11.87 21.16
CA ASP A 158 15.83 -11.47 22.58
C ASP A 158 14.41 -11.31 23.11
N PHE A 159 13.51 -10.71 22.32
CA PHE A 159 12.10 -10.63 22.66
C PHE A 159 11.47 -12.02 22.88
N MET A 160 11.78 -12.99 22.04
CA MET A 160 11.29 -14.38 22.23
C MET A 160 11.90 -15.04 23.47
N ARG A 161 13.18 -14.81 23.77
CA ARG A 161 13.85 -15.30 24.99
C ARG A 161 13.23 -14.72 26.25
N GLN A 162 12.96 -13.42 26.27
CA GLN A 162 12.26 -12.75 27.38
C GLN A 162 10.84 -13.30 27.59
N LYS A 163 10.19 -13.75 26.54
CA LYS A 163 8.90 -14.44 26.57
C LYS A 163 9.00 -15.93 26.95
N MET A 164 10.20 -16.40 27.32
CA MET A 164 10.47 -17.79 27.74
C MET A 164 10.17 -18.83 26.65
N TYR A 165 10.35 -18.46 25.37
CA TYR A 165 10.23 -19.43 24.29
C TYR A 165 11.38 -20.43 24.30
N GLU A 166 11.09 -21.70 24.07
CA GLU A 166 12.07 -22.77 23.91
C GLU A 166 12.97 -22.52 22.68
N THR A 167 14.26 -22.91 22.77
CA THR A 167 15.25 -22.71 21.70
C THR A 167 14.77 -23.25 20.34
N ASN A 168 14.14 -24.43 20.31
CA ASN A 168 13.61 -25.01 19.09
C ASN A 168 12.47 -24.18 18.49
N THR A 169 11.65 -23.56 19.34
CA THR A 169 10.56 -22.66 18.91
C THR A 169 11.12 -21.38 18.33
N ILE A 170 12.13 -20.78 18.96
CA ILE A 170 12.83 -19.62 18.44
C ILE A 170 13.44 -19.92 17.07
N ALA A 171 14.18 -21.03 16.96
CA ALA A 171 14.75 -21.47 15.69
C ALA A 171 13.70 -21.71 14.59
N LYS A 172 12.50 -22.18 14.94
CA LYS A 172 11.37 -22.33 14.02
C LYS A 172 10.93 -20.96 13.50
N HIS A 173 10.68 -19.98 14.38
CA HIS A 173 10.23 -18.65 13.99
C HIS A 173 11.28 -17.92 13.15
N MET A 174 12.57 -18.03 13.49
CA MET A 174 13.67 -17.44 12.73
C MET A 174 13.76 -18.04 11.32
N ARG A 175 13.59 -19.35 11.15
CA ARG A 175 13.53 -19.98 9.82
C ARG A 175 12.34 -19.51 8.99
N GLN A 176 11.19 -19.30 9.62
CA GLN A 176 10.01 -18.77 8.94
C GLN A 176 10.18 -17.30 8.55
N LEU A 177 10.78 -16.48 9.41
CA LEU A 177 11.14 -15.10 9.09
C LEU A 177 12.08 -15.06 7.88
N ARG A 178 13.13 -15.88 7.87
CA ARG A 178 14.03 -16.02 6.71
C ARG A 178 13.28 -16.39 5.42
N THR A 179 12.22 -17.20 5.50
CA THR A 179 11.38 -17.52 4.34
C THR A 179 10.68 -16.28 3.79
N PHE A 180 10.15 -15.42 4.66
CA PHE A 180 9.51 -14.16 4.25
C PHE A 180 10.53 -13.19 3.65
N VAL A 181 11.70 -13.04 4.27
CA VAL A 181 12.78 -12.19 3.76
C VAL A 181 13.22 -12.64 2.37
N ASN A 182 13.48 -13.92 2.18
CA ASN A 182 13.87 -14.48 0.87
C ASN A 182 12.79 -14.23 -0.19
N GLU A 183 11.53 -14.30 0.17
CA GLU A 183 10.44 -14.03 -0.76
C GLU A 183 10.33 -12.53 -1.08
N ALA A 184 10.59 -11.66 -0.09
CA ALA A 184 10.65 -10.22 -0.29
C ALA A 184 11.81 -9.82 -1.22
N ILE A 185 12.98 -10.46 -1.07
CA ILE A 185 14.14 -10.29 -1.97
C ILE A 185 13.78 -10.70 -3.39
N LYS A 186 13.19 -11.89 -3.59
CA LYS A 186 12.77 -12.36 -4.92
C LYS A 186 11.81 -11.42 -5.63
N ARG A 187 11.01 -10.69 -4.88
CA ARG A 187 10.03 -9.72 -5.40
C ARG A 187 10.57 -8.29 -5.49
N GLY A 188 11.82 -8.07 -5.10
CA GLY A 188 12.49 -6.78 -5.19
C GLY A 188 12.10 -5.76 -4.11
N TYR A 189 11.46 -6.20 -3.01
CA TYR A 189 11.16 -5.34 -1.86
C TYR A 189 12.36 -5.12 -0.95
N ILE A 190 13.29 -6.07 -0.90
CA ILE A 190 14.57 -5.99 -0.17
C ILE A 190 15.67 -6.22 -1.19
N GLN A 191 16.68 -5.38 -1.20
CA GLN A 191 17.89 -5.60 -1.99
C GLN A 191 18.87 -6.43 -1.16
N PRO A 192 19.43 -7.52 -1.68
CA PRO A 192 20.50 -8.23 -0.99
C PRO A 192 21.77 -7.36 -1.02
N ASP A 193 22.42 -7.20 0.13
CA ASP A 193 23.77 -6.63 0.23
C ASP A 193 24.81 -7.49 -0.49
#